data_533466a6035d229ff5fca90c7057dd21
#
_entry.id   533466a6035d229ff5fca90c7057dd21
#
_cell.length_a   1.000
_cell.length_b   1.000
_cell.length_c   1.000
_cell.angle_alpha   90.00
_cell.angle_beta   90.00
_cell.angle_gamma   90.00
#
_symmetry.space_group_name_H-M   'P 1'
#
loop_
_entity.id
_entity.type
_entity.pdbx_description
1 polymer ?
#
loop_
_entity_poly.entity_id
_entity_poly.type
_entity_poly.pdbx_seq_one_letter_code
_entity_poly.pdbx_strand_id
1 'polypeptide(L)'
;MADNQRSVETSASPAAVWKIWSDTSTWPEWNPDVQSMTLTGPFAAGTSGTMKTKQGTRQVQLTEVVPGRSFRLETTVIPLTRFVFECQVVAGPDAKATISQAIRVAGPLGGVVGGMMGPQIANTFPALLQGLARKAEANEGRG
;
A
#
# COMPACT_ATOMS: atom_id res chain seq x y z
N MET A 1 -10.24 9.38 -9.67
CA MET A 1 -11.13 8.42 -10.34
C MET A 1 -10.78 7.01 -9.95
N ALA A 2 -11.77 6.16 -9.91
CA ALA A 2 -11.65 4.81 -9.38
C ALA A 2 -10.88 3.82 -10.28
N ASP A 3 -10.49 4.25 -11.48
CA ASP A 3 -9.85 3.34 -12.45
C ASP A 3 -8.53 2.75 -11.95
N ASN A 4 -7.82 3.50 -11.11
CA ASN A 4 -6.52 3.08 -10.59
C ASN A 4 -6.60 2.68 -9.12
N GLN A 5 -7.76 2.23 -8.69
CA GLN A 5 -8.01 1.81 -7.32
C GLN A 5 -8.60 0.40 -7.32
N ARG A 6 -8.20 -0.40 -6.34
CA ARG A 6 -8.76 -1.75 -6.13
C ARG A 6 -9.07 -1.91 -4.66
N SER A 7 -10.03 -2.77 -4.35
CA SER A 7 -10.48 -3.02 -2.99
C SER A 7 -10.75 -4.49 -2.77
N VAL A 8 -10.62 -4.94 -1.53
CA VAL A 8 -11.08 -6.26 -1.11
C VAL A 8 -11.78 -6.14 0.24
N GLU A 9 -12.72 -7.03 0.50
CA GLU A 9 -13.31 -7.15 1.83
C GLU A 9 -12.54 -8.18 2.64
N THR A 10 -12.53 -7.98 3.97
CA THR A 10 -11.89 -8.91 4.88
C THR A 10 -12.72 -9.02 6.16
N SER A 11 -12.67 -10.19 6.79
CA SER A 11 -13.26 -10.38 8.11
C SER A 11 -12.35 -9.88 9.23
N ALA A 12 -11.12 -9.50 8.90
CA ALA A 12 -10.20 -8.94 9.88
C ALA A 12 -10.61 -7.51 10.24
N SER A 13 -10.25 -7.08 11.45
CA SER A 13 -10.52 -5.72 11.89
C SER A 13 -9.55 -4.74 11.24
N PRO A 14 -9.90 -3.45 11.15
CA PRO A 14 -8.95 -2.44 10.72
C PRO A 14 -7.66 -2.43 11.53
N ALA A 15 -7.75 -2.70 12.84
CA ALA A 15 -6.56 -2.76 13.70
C ALA A 15 -5.62 -3.89 13.28
N ALA A 16 -6.17 -5.05 12.91
CA ALA A 16 -5.36 -6.18 12.46
C ALA A 16 -4.65 -5.86 11.16
N VAL A 17 -5.33 -5.20 10.23
CA VAL A 17 -4.72 -4.77 8.96
C VAL A 17 -3.64 -3.75 9.22
N TRP A 18 -3.90 -2.76 10.07
CA TRP A 18 -2.93 -1.72 10.40
C TRP A 18 -1.66 -2.29 11.01
N LYS A 19 -1.81 -3.28 11.87
CA LYS A 19 -0.65 -3.92 12.51
C LYS A 19 0.29 -4.51 11.47
N ILE A 20 -0.24 -5.05 10.39
CA ILE A 20 0.56 -5.62 9.32
C ILE A 20 1.21 -4.51 8.49
N TRP A 21 0.44 -3.50 8.11
CA TRP A 21 0.98 -2.37 7.34
C TRP A 21 2.13 -1.68 8.07
N SER A 22 1.96 -1.46 9.37
CA SER A 22 2.96 -0.72 10.15
C SER A 22 4.19 -1.55 10.50
N ASP A 23 4.16 -2.85 10.26
CA ASP A 23 5.31 -3.73 10.40
C ASP A 23 5.85 -4.07 9.02
N THR A 24 6.78 -3.23 8.55
CA THR A 24 7.29 -3.35 7.19
C THR A 24 8.08 -4.63 6.94
N SER A 25 8.53 -5.31 8.00
CA SER A 25 9.20 -6.60 7.85
C SER A 25 8.26 -7.67 7.30
N THR A 26 6.94 -7.47 7.41
CA THR A 26 5.95 -8.42 6.91
C THR A 26 5.60 -8.21 5.44
N TRP A 27 5.99 -7.08 4.84
CA TRP A 27 5.54 -6.73 3.49
C TRP A 27 5.86 -7.80 2.44
N PRO A 28 7.04 -8.45 2.45
CA PRO A 28 7.28 -9.53 1.47
C PRO A 28 6.33 -10.72 1.63
N GLU A 29 5.72 -10.88 2.79
CA GLU A 29 4.86 -12.02 3.07
C GLU A 29 3.50 -11.92 2.39
N TRP A 30 3.03 -10.70 2.12
CA TRP A 30 1.71 -10.51 1.53
C TRP A 30 1.74 -9.74 0.21
N ASN A 31 2.87 -9.10 -0.12
CA ASN A 31 3.01 -8.36 -1.38
C ASN A 31 4.04 -9.06 -2.26
N PRO A 32 3.60 -9.73 -3.32
CA PRO A 32 4.51 -10.53 -4.15
C PRO A 32 5.57 -9.71 -4.90
N ASP A 33 5.36 -8.40 -5.05
CA ASP A 33 6.32 -7.56 -5.75
C ASP A 33 7.42 -7.01 -4.82
N VAL A 34 7.24 -7.12 -3.51
CA VAL A 34 8.18 -6.56 -2.53
C VAL A 34 9.10 -7.65 -2.01
N GLN A 35 10.40 -7.44 -2.13
CA GLN A 35 11.42 -8.34 -1.58
C GLN A 35 11.84 -7.91 -0.19
N SER A 36 11.89 -6.61 0.07
CA SER A 36 12.15 -6.06 1.39
C SER A 36 11.68 -4.62 1.48
N MET A 37 11.39 -4.18 2.69
CA MET A 37 11.01 -2.80 2.98
C MET A 37 11.64 -2.40 4.29
N THR A 38 12.42 -1.31 4.28
CA THR A 38 13.11 -0.82 5.48
C THR A 38 12.85 0.66 5.62
N LEU A 39 12.38 1.07 6.79
CA LEU A 39 12.19 2.48 7.11
C LEU A 39 13.35 2.97 8.01
N THR A 40 13.68 4.24 7.88
CA THR A 40 14.73 4.86 8.71
C THR A 40 14.19 5.32 10.07
N GLY A 41 12.90 5.17 10.32
CA GLY A 41 12.27 5.61 11.55
C GLY A 41 10.90 4.95 11.71
N PRO A 42 10.03 5.54 12.54
CA PRO A 42 8.72 4.96 12.79
C PRO A 42 7.81 5.04 11.57
N PHE A 43 6.72 4.29 11.60
CA PHE A 43 5.71 4.33 10.55
C PHE A 43 4.86 5.58 10.75
N ALA A 44 5.39 6.72 10.29
CA ALA A 44 4.80 8.04 10.51
C ALA A 44 5.12 8.94 9.33
N ALA A 45 4.33 10.00 9.19
CA ALA A 45 4.54 10.97 8.11
C ALA A 45 5.94 11.56 8.17
N GLY A 46 6.61 11.65 7.03
CA GLY A 46 7.96 12.18 6.91
C GLY A 46 9.05 11.13 6.95
N THR A 47 8.74 9.90 7.36
CA THR A 47 9.75 8.84 7.42
C THR A 47 10.07 8.34 6.02
N SER A 48 11.36 8.22 5.73
CA SER A 48 11.86 7.71 4.47
C SER A 48 12.28 6.26 4.61
N GLY A 49 12.41 5.57 3.48
CA GLY A 49 12.82 4.19 3.50
C GLY A 49 13.30 3.71 2.16
N THR A 50 13.63 2.42 2.11
CA THR A 50 14.10 1.75 0.91
C THR A 50 13.26 0.50 0.70
N MET A 51 12.69 0.38 -0.50
CA MET A 51 11.90 -0.78 -0.87
C MET A 51 12.59 -1.50 -2.02
N LYS A 52 12.90 -2.78 -1.84
CA LYS A 52 13.42 -3.61 -2.91
C LYS A 52 12.27 -4.35 -3.55
N THR A 53 12.16 -4.23 -4.86
CA THR A 53 11.13 -4.90 -5.65
C THR A 53 11.77 -5.75 -6.72
N LYS A 54 10.94 -6.52 -7.42
CA LYS A 54 11.42 -7.33 -8.55
C LYS A 54 11.99 -6.46 -9.67
N GLN A 55 11.58 -5.19 -9.76
CA GLN A 55 12.08 -4.28 -10.78
C GLN A 55 13.23 -3.39 -10.31
N GLY A 56 13.65 -3.54 -9.06
CA GLY A 56 14.78 -2.78 -8.55
C GLY A 56 14.48 -2.14 -7.20
N THR A 57 15.44 -1.35 -6.74
CA THR A 57 15.36 -0.68 -5.45
C THR A 57 14.74 0.70 -5.64
N ARG A 58 13.82 1.05 -4.74
CA ARG A 58 13.12 2.34 -4.76
C ARG A 58 13.33 3.05 -3.43
N GLN A 59 13.59 4.35 -3.51
CA GLN A 59 13.54 5.19 -2.32
C GLN A 59 12.09 5.62 -2.13
N VAL A 60 11.60 5.49 -0.93
CA VAL A 60 10.19 5.78 -0.61
C VAL A 60 10.10 6.72 0.56
N GLN A 61 8.95 7.38 0.69
CA GLN A 61 8.67 8.25 1.83
C GLN A 61 7.19 8.13 2.20
N LEU A 62 6.93 8.01 3.49
CA LEU A 62 5.58 8.12 4.02
C LEU A 62 5.26 9.60 4.12
N THR A 63 4.23 10.05 3.42
CA THR A 63 3.87 11.47 3.40
C THR A 63 2.62 11.77 4.19
N GLU A 64 1.81 10.75 4.49
CA GLU A 64 0.66 10.88 5.37
C GLU A 64 0.44 9.56 6.07
N VAL A 65 0.16 9.61 7.37
CA VAL A 65 -0.15 8.40 8.15
C VAL A 65 -1.26 8.74 9.14
N VAL A 66 -2.38 8.04 9.02
CA VAL A 66 -3.48 8.14 9.97
C VAL A 66 -3.60 6.77 10.63
N PRO A 67 -3.05 6.60 11.84
CA PRO A 67 -2.98 5.28 12.47
C PRO A 67 -4.34 4.58 12.54
N GLY A 68 -4.33 3.31 12.15
CA GLY A 68 -5.55 2.50 12.15
C GLY A 68 -6.45 2.75 10.95
N ARG A 69 -6.09 3.61 10.01
CA ARG A 69 -6.98 4.01 8.94
C ARG A 69 -6.31 4.06 7.57
N SER A 70 -5.24 4.83 7.40
CA SER A 70 -4.68 5.04 6.08
C SER A 70 -3.23 5.49 6.12
N PHE A 71 -2.55 5.31 5.01
CA PHE A 71 -1.24 5.92 4.81
C PHE A 71 -1.02 6.20 3.33
N ARG A 72 -0.07 7.11 3.08
CA ARG A 72 0.34 7.46 1.72
C ARG A 72 1.83 7.25 1.59
N LEU A 73 2.23 6.51 0.57
CA LEU A 73 3.63 6.22 0.27
C LEU A 73 3.96 6.80 -1.09
N GLU A 74 5.06 7.55 -1.18
CA GLU A 74 5.48 8.16 -2.44
C GLU A 74 6.85 7.66 -2.84
N THR A 75 7.05 7.50 -4.15
CA THR A 75 8.35 7.13 -4.70
C THR A 75 8.51 7.80 -6.06
N THR A 76 9.77 8.08 -6.43
CA THR A 76 10.13 8.61 -7.73
C THR A 76 10.85 7.52 -8.51
N VAL A 77 10.28 7.09 -9.62
CA VAL A 77 10.87 6.06 -10.48
C VAL A 77 11.45 6.73 -11.74
N ILE A 78 10.73 7.73 -12.24
CA ILE A 78 11.09 8.50 -13.43
C ILE A 78 11.30 9.94 -12.99
N PRO A 79 12.34 10.64 -13.50
CA PRO A 79 12.56 12.04 -13.11
C PRO A 79 11.30 12.90 -13.27
N LEU A 80 11.09 13.84 -12.33
CA LEU A 80 9.98 14.78 -12.32
C LEU A 80 8.61 14.12 -12.21
N THR A 81 8.56 12.86 -11.79
CA THR A 81 7.32 12.09 -11.70
C THR A 81 7.26 11.38 -10.36
N ARG A 82 6.19 11.62 -9.60
CA ARG A 82 5.99 10.96 -8.32
C ARG A 82 4.88 9.95 -8.43
N PHE A 83 5.13 8.75 -7.92
CA PHE A 83 4.14 7.69 -7.82
C PHE A 83 3.63 7.69 -6.39
N VAL A 84 2.33 7.94 -6.23
CA VAL A 84 1.69 8.11 -4.94
C VAL A 84 0.74 6.94 -4.71
N PHE A 85 1.06 6.12 -3.71
CA PHE A 85 0.21 4.99 -3.31
C PHE A 85 -0.60 5.40 -2.09
N GLU A 86 -1.92 5.29 -2.19
CA GLU A 86 -2.82 5.62 -1.09
C GLU A 86 -3.54 4.36 -0.64
N CYS A 87 -3.31 3.98 0.61
CA CYS A 87 -3.85 2.75 1.18
C CYS A 87 -4.75 3.10 2.35
N GLN A 88 -5.92 2.45 2.42
CA GLN A 88 -6.84 2.69 3.54
C GLN A 88 -7.59 1.43 3.90
N VAL A 89 -8.04 1.37 5.14
CA VAL A 89 -8.93 0.34 5.62
C VAL A 89 -10.09 1.00 6.35
N VAL A 90 -11.30 0.58 6.02
CA VAL A 90 -12.52 1.18 6.56
C VAL A 90 -13.40 0.08 7.12
N ALA A 91 -13.83 0.25 8.38
CA ALA A 91 -14.76 -0.69 8.99
C ALA A 91 -16.11 -0.61 8.26
N GLY A 92 -16.68 -1.79 8.02
CA GLY A 92 -17.98 -1.90 7.38
C GLY A 92 -18.97 -2.65 8.26
N PRO A 93 -20.14 -2.99 7.73
CA PRO A 93 -21.15 -3.75 8.48
C PRO A 93 -20.69 -5.19 8.71
N ASP A 94 -21.31 -5.84 9.67
CA ASP A 94 -21.12 -7.27 9.94
C ASP A 94 -19.69 -7.63 10.34
N ALA A 95 -19.01 -6.71 11.05
CA ALA A 95 -17.65 -6.90 11.53
C ALA A 95 -16.64 -7.12 10.39
N LYS A 96 -16.97 -6.67 9.18
CA LYS A 96 -16.07 -6.73 8.03
C LYS A 96 -15.39 -5.39 7.82
N ALA A 97 -14.32 -5.38 7.08
CA ALA A 97 -13.62 -4.17 6.69
C ALA A 97 -13.33 -4.22 5.19
N THR A 98 -13.10 -3.05 4.61
CA THR A 98 -12.70 -2.93 3.22
C THR A 98 -11.30 -2.33 3.17
N ILE A 99 -10.39 -3.03 2.49
CA ILE A 99 -9.02 -2.57 2.27
C ILE A 99 -8.94 -2.06 0.84
N SER A 100 -8.46 -0.84 0.67
CA SER A 100 -8.35 -0.21 -0.66
C SER A 100 -6.95 0.29 -0.90
N GLN A 101 -6.50 0.22 -2.14
CA GLN A 101 -5.22 0.79 -2.55
C GLN A 101 -5.40 1.46 -3.89
N ALA A 102 -4.86 2.68 -4.00
CA ALA A 102 -4.92 3.48 -5.22
C ALA A 102 -3.52 3.93 -5.59
N ILE A 103 -3.30 4.15 -6.89
CA ILE A 103 -2.09 4.75 -7.41
C ILE A 103 -2.47 6.05 -8.12
N ARG A 104 -1.72 7.10 -7.83
CA ARG A 104 -1.83 8.39 -8.50
C ARG A 104 -0.44 8.81 -8.96
N VAL A 105 -0.32 9.35 -10.15
CA VAL A 105 0.96 9.80 -10.68
C VAL A 105 0.93 11.32 -10.74
N ALA A 106 1.88 11.95 -10.05
CA ALA A 106 1.97 13.40 -9.93
C ALA A 106 3.22 13.94 -10.61
N GLY A 107 3.22 15.24 -10.90
CA GLY A 107 4.33 15.92 -11.57
C GLY A 107 3.94 16.39 -12.95
N PRO A 108 4.85 17.11 -13.66
CA PRO A 108 4.54 17.68 -14.97
C PRO A 108 4.10 16.66 -16.02
N LEU A 109 4.61 15.40 -15.92
CA LEU A 109 4.26 14.34 -16.85
C LEU A 109 3.23 13.38 -16.25
N GLY A 110 2.64 13.73 -15.10
CA GLY A 110 1.76 12.84 -14.36
C GLY A 110 0.56 12.36 -15.16
N GLY A 111 -0.05 13.22 -15.96
CA GLY A 111 -1.21 12.83 -16.76
C GLY A 111 -0.87 11.78 -17.81
N VAL A 112 0.27 11.94 -18.48
CA VAL A 112 0.70 11.01 -19.54
C VAL A 112 1.16 9.70 -18.91
N VAL A 113 2.07 9.77 -17.93
CA VAL A 113 2.62 8.59 -17.29
C VAL A 113 1.52 7.82 -16.55
N GLY A 114 0.65 8.53 -15.85
CA GLY A 114 -0.45 7.92 -15.15
C GLY A 114 -1.43 7.20 -16.05
N GLY A 115 -1.71 7.78 -17.23
CA GLY A 115 -2.58 7.14 -18.21
C GLY A 115 -1.98 5.85 -18.76
N MET A 116 -0.65 5.79 -18.88
CA MET A 116 0.04 4.62 -19.41
C MET A 116 0.30 3.56 -18.32
N MET A 117 0.79 3.98 -17.17
CA MET A 117 1.28 3.06 -16.15
C MET A 117 0.29 2.80 -15.02
N GLY A 118 -0.63 3.76 -14.76
CA GLY A 118 -1.56 3.64 -13.66
C GLY A 118 -2.38 2.36 -13.68
N PRO A 119 -3.08 2.05 -14.80
CA PRO A 119 -3.86 0.82 -14.86
C PRO A 119 -3.03 -0.45 -14.70
N GLN A 120 -1.83 -0.49 -15.26
CA GLN A 120 -0.95 -1.64 -15.13
C GLN A 120 -0.54 -1.85 -13.67
N ILE A 121 -0.19 -0.76 -12.98
CA ILE A 121 0.17 -0.83 -11.57
C ILE A 121 -1.03 -1.25 -10.73
N ALA A 122 -2.21 -0.66 -10.99
CA ALA A 122 -3.41 -1.00 -10.24
C ALA A 122 -3.79 -2.46 -10.41
N ASN A 123 -3.49 -3.06 -11.55
CA ASN A 123 -3.79 -4.47 -11.81
C ASN A 123 -2.96 -5.42 -10.94
N THR A 124 -1.90 -4.94 -10.29
CA THR A 124 -1.13 -5.74 -9.35
C THR A 124 -1.75 -5.74 -7.95
N PHE A 125 -2.67 -4.81 -7.68
CA PHE A 125 -3.23 -4.64 -6.34
C PHE A 125 -4.09 -5.80 -5.86
N PRO A 126 -4.95 -6.42 -6.68
CA PRO A 126 -5.79 -7.52 -6.17
C PRO A 126 -5.00 -8.62 -5.47
N ALA A 127 -3.88 -9.04 -6.04
CA ALA A 127 -3.07 -10.11 -5.45
C ALA A 127 -2.51 -9.71 -4.10
N LEU A 128 -1.95 -8.50 -3.99
CA LEU A 128 -1.38 -8.06 -2.72
C LEU A 128 -2.46 -7.77 -1.68
N LEU A 129 -3.62 -7.24 -2.10
CA LEU A 129 -4.71 -6.97 -1.17
C LEU A 129 -5.29 -8.28 -0.62
N GLN A 130 -5.43 -9.29 -1.46
CA GLN A 130 -5.88 -10.61 -1.01
C GLN A 130 -4.87 -11.25 -0.06
N GLY A 131 -3.58 -11.11 -0.35
CA GLY A 131 -2.53 -11.59 0.53
C GLY A 131 -2.57 -10.91 1.88
N LEU A 132 -2.73 -9.59 1.87
CA LEU A 132 -2.84 -8.80 3.10
C LEU A 132 -4.07 -9.23 3.92
N ALA A 133 -5.22 -9.37 3.26
CA ALA A 133 -6.46 -9.77 3.92
C ALA A 133 -6.31 -11.15 4.57
N ARG A 134 -5.75 -12.11 3.87
CA ARG A 134 -5.56 -13.46 4.41
C ARG A 134 -4.61 -13.47 5.61
N LYS A 135 -3.54 -12.68 5.53
CA LYS A 135 -2.60 -12.60 6.65
C LYS A 135 -3.25 -11.96 7.87
N ALA A 136 -4.01 -10.90 7.68
CA ALA A 136 -4.71 -10.23 8.78
C ALA A 136 -5.74 -11.16 9.41
N GLU A 137 -6.49 -11.91 8.61
CA GLU A 137 -7.48 -12.87 9.09
C GLU A 137 -6.81 -13.99 9.89
N ALA A 138 -5.69 -14.50 9.39
CA ALA A 138 -4.95 -15.56 10.07
C ALA A 138 -4.38 -15.08 11.40
N ASN A 139 -3.81 -13.88 11.42
CA ASN A 139 -3.24 -13.32 12.66
C ASN A 139 -4.32 -13.04 13.69
N GLU A 140 -5.46 -12.52 13.27
CA GLU A 140 -6.56 -12.22 14.19
C GLU A 140 -7.20 -13.49 14.71
N GLY A 141 -7.31 -14.53 13.89
CA GLY A 141 -7.86 -15.81 14.30
C GLY A 141 -7.00 -16.55 15.31
N ARG A 142 -5.73 -16.19 15.42
CA ARG A 142 -4.83 -16.78 16.40
C ARG A 142 -4.93 -16.11 17.79
N GLY A 143 -5.72 -15.10 17.85
CA GLY A 143 -5.98 -14.44 19.07
C GLY A 143 -5.26 -13.32 19.49
#